data_176ed7a436bfe443c524b45b2578b77e
#
_entry.id   176ed7a436bfe443c524b45b2578b77e
#
_cell.length_a   1.000
_cell.length_b   1.000
_cell.length_c   1.000
_cell.angle_alpha   90.00
_cell.angle_beta   90.00
_cell.angle_gamma   90.00
#
_symmetry.space_group_name_H-M   'P 1'
#
loop_
_entity.id
_entity.type
_entity.pdbx_description
1 polymer ?
#
loop_
_entity_poly.entity_id
_entity_poly.type
_entity_poly.pdbx_seq_one_letter_code
_entity_poly.pdbx_strand_id
1 'polypeptide(L)'
;MQLKVSDQIEEKVSQGELSGDEAARFADFVDRCNRELMTHPVITDNKFCQWFASGAADREIVKHFIIQFSVFSNLFLIAQLLKVINAGSLEGMRASKEILANELGVIFNKPGAKAAAVEDTDREGDPEIVSIEGTVDGGTFRFRAAHFEWLLRIGEKLDLSFNDMGKRCHGTPSTLFFCDQLASIYGSEDPAIAEGASFAVENWAAAGFWDELVAGFTIYNERSGAKLPLAFFTWHARIEAQH
;
A
#
# COMPACT_ATOMS: atom_id res chain seq x y z
N MET A 1 -12.67 12.05 3.64
CA MET A 1 -12.57 11.93 2.16
C MET A 1 -13.90 11.41 1.63
N GLN A 2 -14.35 11.82 0.44
CA GLN A 2 -15.48 11.22 -0.27
C GLN A 2 -14.98 10.66 -1.59
N LEU A 3 -15.39 9.44 -1.90
CA LEU A 3 -15.16 8.84 -3.20
C LEU A 3 -15.99 9.58 -4.25
N LYS A 4 -15.44 9.74 -5.45
CA LYS A 4 -16.12 10.37 -6.59
C LYS A 4 -16.13 9.41 -7.76
N VAL A 5 -17.16 9.49 -8.56
CA VAL A 5 -17.16 8.85 -9.88
C VAL A 5 -16.05 9.51 -10.70
N SER A 6 -15.16 8.72 -11.26
CA SER A 6 -14.03 9.24 -12.02
C SER A 6 -14.47 9.77 -13.39
N ASP A 7 -13.78 10.78 -13.91
CA ASP A 7 -14.00 11.30 -15.27
C ASP A 7 -13.84 10.22 -16.34
N GLN A 8 -13.08 9.15 -16.05
CA GLN A 8 -12.93 7.98 -16.92
C GLN A 8 -14.25 7.23 -17.17
N ILE A 9 -15.17 7.23 -16.21
CA ILE A 9 -16.50 6.60 -16.41
C ILE A 9 -17.31 7.40 -17.43
N GLU A 10 -17.28 8.72 -17.35
CA GLU A 10 -17.95 9.59 -18.33
C GLU A 10 -17.33 9.43 -19.71
N GLU A 11 -16.01 9.33 -19.78
CA GLU A 11 -15.29 9.07 -21.02
C GLU A 11 -15.68 7.72 -21.64
N LYS A 12 -15.69 6.64 -20.85
CA LYS A 12 -16.11 5.30 -21.30
C LYS A 12 -17.56 5.27 -21.79
N VAL A 13 -18.45 6.03 -21.14
CA VAL A 13 -19.84 6.17 -21.61
C VAL A 13 -19.88 6.92 -22.95
N SER A 14 -19.09 7.99 -23.10
CA SER A 14 -19.04 8.76 -24.34
C SER A 14 -18.46 7.96 -25.52
N GLN A 15 -17.56 7.03 -25.23
CA GLN A 15 -16.94 6.11 -26.20
C GLN A 15 -17.81 4.88 -26.50
N GLY A 16 -18.92 4.71 -25.79
CA GLY A 16 -19.81 3.54 -25.92
C GLY A 16 -19.26 2.24 -25.33
N GLU A 17 -18.21 2.32 -24.51
CA GLU A 17 -17.62 1.20 -23.78
C GLU A 17 -18.45 0.81 -22.55
N LEU A 18 -19.19 1.76 -21.99
CA LEU A 18 -20.15 1.57 -20.91
C LEU A 18 -21.52 2.12 -21.32
N SER A 19 -22.58 1.41 -20.98
CA SER A 19 -23.94 1.92 -21.11
C SER A 19 -24.25 2.94 -19.99
N GLY A 20 -25.24 3.81 -20.23
CA GLY A 20 -25.72 4.73 -19.21
C GLY A 20 -26.23 4.02 -17.95
N ASP A 21 -26.83 2.83 -18.08
CA ASP A 21 -27.30 2.02 -16.95
C ASP A 21 -26.14 1.45 -16.12
N GLU A 22 -25.03 1.08 -16.76
CA GLU A 22 -23.83 0.61 -16.06
C GLU A 22 -23.17 1.75 -15.30
N ALA A 23 -23.08 2.91 -15.89
CA ALA A 23 -22.56 4.12 -15.24
C ALA A 23 -23.41 4.52 -14.03
N ALA A 24 -24.75 4.45 -14.17
CA ALA A 24 -25.67 4.72 -13.06
C ALA A 24 -25.48 3.73 -11.89
N ARG A 25 -25.40 2.41 -12.18
CA ARG A 25 -25.10 1.40 -11.16
C ARG A 25 -23.75 1.63 -10.46
N PHE A 26 -22.75 2.09 -11.22
CA PHE A 26 -21.44 2.43 -10.63
C PHE A 26 -21.54 3.65 -9.72
N ALA A 27 -22.29 4.68 -10.10
CA ALA A 27 -22.53 5.84 -9.27
C ALA A 27 -23.27 5.47 -7.97
N ASP A 28 -24.29 4.62 -8.04
CA ASP A 28 -25.01 4.10 -6.88
C ASP A 28 -24.07 3.31 -5.94
N PHE A 29 -23.14 2.52 -6.52
CA PHE A 29 -22.12 1.80 -5.76
C PHE A 29 -21.18 2.77 -5.02
N VAL A 30 -20.68 3.81 -5.69
CA VAL A 30 -19.83 4.84 -5.08
C VAL A 30 -20.55 5.55 -3.94
N ASP A 31 -21.81 5.92 -4.14
CA ASP A 31 -22.64 6.54 -3.10
C ASP A 31 -22.85 5.61 -1.91
N ARG A 32 -23.05 4.32 -2.15
CA ARG A 32 -23.15 3.32 -1.09
C ARG A 32 -21.82 3.18 -0.33
N CYS A 33 -20.69 3.16 -1.02
CA CYS A 33 -19.38 3.15 -0.38
C CYS A 33 -19.16 4.38 0.50
N ASN A 34 -19.56 5.56 0.03
CA ASN A 34 -19.49 6.78 0.82
C ASN A 34 -20.32 6.70 2.11
N ARG A 35 -21.49 6.07 2.05
CA ARG A 35 -22.36 5.96 3.23
C ARG A 35 -21.94 4.85 4.20
N GLU A 36 -21.44 3.73 3.72
CA GLU A 36 -21.22 2.51 4.51
C GLU A 36 -19.75 2.28 4.84
N LEU A 37 -18.85 2.48 3.86
CA LEU A 37 -17.42 2.25 4.03
C LEU A 37 -16.71 3.49 4.59
N MET A 38 -16.87 4.65 3.94
CA MET A 38 -16.09 5.85 4.27
C MET A 38 -16.55 6.51 5.59
N THR A 39 -17.66 6.10 6.15
CA THR A 39 -18.12 6.50 7.48
C THR A 39 -17.80 5.49 8.57
N HIS A 40 -17.15 4.39 8.23
CA HIS A 40 -16.81 3.35 9.21
C HIS A 40 -15.86 3.91 10.29
N PRO A 41 -16.05 3.54 11.59
CA PRO A 41 -15.23 4.08 12.69
C PRO A 41 -13.72 3.86 12.53
N VAL A 42 -13.29 2.83 11.81
CA VAL A 42 -11.85 2.62 11.51
C VAL A 42 -11.26 3.76 10.68
N ILE A 43 -12.10 4.50 9.93
CA ILE A 43 -11.70 5.68 9.14
C ILE A 43 -11.95 6.96 9.94
N THR A 44 -13.17 7.11 10.50
CA THR A 44 -13.62 8.40 11.04
C THR A 44 -13.24 8.62 12.50
N ASP A 45 -12.92 7.56 13.24
CA ASP A 45 -12.62 7.61 14.68
C ASP A 45 -11.58 6.57 15.11
N ASN A 46 -10.49 6.44 14.34
CA ASN A 46 -9.40 5.52 14.64
C ASN A 46 -8.60 6.00 15.85
N LYS A 47 -8.92 5.46 17.02
CA LYS A 47 -8.30 5.87 18.29
C LYS A 47 -6.79 5.64 18.32
N PHE A 48 -6.30 4.57 17.68
CA PHE A 48 -4.87 4.31 17.61
C PHE A 48 -4.16 5.39 16.79
N CYS A 49 -4.66 5.67 15.58
CA CYS A 49 -4.07 6.66 14.69
C CYS A 49 -4.09 8.07 15.31
N GLN A 50 -5.22 8.49 15.89
CA GLN A 50 -5.34 9.75 16.61
C GLN A 50 -4.34 9.86 17.77
N TRP A 51 -4.23 8.80 18.58
CA TRP A 51 -3.27 8.74 19.66
C TRP A 51 -1.82 8.74 19.15
N PHE A 52 -1.51 8.00 18.10
CA PHE A 52 -0.18 7.95 17.51
C PHE A 52 0.20 9.32 16.92
N ALA A 53 -0.72 9.95 16.17
CA ALA A 53 -0.55 11.27 15.59
C ALA A 53 -0.31 12.38 16.64
N SER A 54 -0.78 12.18 17.87
CA SER A 54 -0.47 13.12 18.97
C SER A 54 0.99 13.10 19.43
N GLY A 55 1.80 12.17 18.91
CA GLY A 55 3.19 11.98 19.30
C GLY A 55 3.37 11.36 20.69
N ALA A 56 2.34 10.71 21.24
CA ALA A 56 2.40 10.09 22.56
C ALA A 56 3.26 8.82 22.61
N ALA A 57 3.55 8.21 21.44
CA ALA A 57 4.34 6.99 21.37
C ALA A 57 5.80 7.22 21.80
N ASP A 58 6.29 6.39 22.71
CA ASP A 58 7.70 6.34 23.09
C ASP A 58 8.50 5.41 22.14
N ARG A 59 9.82 5.27 22.42
CA ARG A 59 10.71 4.45 21.60
C ARG A 59 10.27 2.99 21.50
N GLU A 60 9.85 2.40 22.61
CA GLU A 60 9.50 0.98 22.66
C GLU A 60 8.20 0.72 21.88
N ILE A 61 7.26 1.63 21.97
CA ILE A 61 6.02 1.56 21.20
C ILE A 61 6.29 1.74 19.71
N VAL A 62 7.10 2.74 19.34
CA VAL A 62 7.50 2.96 17.94
C VAL A 62 8.25 1.74 17.40
N LYS A 63 9.16 1.18 18.16
CA LYS A 63 9.89 -0.04 17.81
C LYS A 63 8.94 -1.23 17.61
N HIS A 64 8.03 -1.44 18.55
CA HIS A 64 7.01 -2.48 18.47
C HIS A 64 6.12 -2.30 17.24
N PHE A 65 5.66 -1.07 16.99
CA PHE A 65 4.86 -0.76 15.81
C PHE A 65 5.59 -1.12 14.51
N ILE A 66 6.86 -0.72 14.36
CA ILE A 66 7.66 -1.02 13.17
C ILE A 66 7.84 -2.53 12.98
N ILE A 67 8.06 -3.30 14.05
CA ILE A 67 8.12 -4.76 13.96
C ILE A 67 6.79 -5.31 13.44
N GLN A 68 5.66 -4.93 14.05
CA GLN A 68 4.34 -5.45 13.67
C GLN A 68 3.95 -5.01 12.24
N PHE A 69 4.24 -3.76 11.90
CA PHE A 69 3.97 -3.24 10.56
C PHE A 69 4.82 -3.93 9.49
N SER A 70 6.07 -4.25 9.81
CA SER A 70 6.94 -5.01 8.90
C SER A 70 6.45 -6.45 8.67
N VAL A 71 5.89 -7.09 9.71
CA VAL A 71 5.25 -8.41 9.57
C VAL A 71 4.06 -8.32 8.63
N PHE A 72 3.19 -7.32 8.83
CA PHE A 72 2.05 -7.07 7.94
C PHE A 72 2.53 -6.83 6.51
N SER A 73 3.40 -5.87 6.26
CA SER A 73 3.89 -5.51 4.93
C SER A 73 4.50 -6.72 4.19
N ASN A 74 5.29 -7.54 4.88
CA ASN A 74 5.91 -8.71 4.26
C ASN A 74 4.90 -9.84 3.99
N LEU A 75 3.93 -10.07 4.87
CA LEU A 75 2.89 -11.08 4.68
C LEU A 75 1.79 -10.63 3.71
N PHE A 76 1.65 -9.33 3.46
CA PHE A 76 0.74 -8.78 2.47
C PHE A 76 1.07 -9.25 1.05
N LEU A 77 2.35 -9.54 0.77
CA LEU A 77 2.76 -10.17 -0.48
C LEU A 77 2.04 -11.49 -0.76
N ILE A 78 1.72 -12.27 0.29
CA ILE A 78 0.96 -13.52 0.15
C ILE A 78 -0.48 -13.20 -0.28
N ALA A 79 -1.11 -12.21 0.33
CA ALA A 79 -2.47 -11.79 -0.03
C ALA A 79 -2.51 -11.31 -1.50
N GLN A 80 -1.57 -10.48 -1.91
CA GLN A 80 -1.49 -10.00 -3.30
C GLN A 80 -1.22 -11.13 -4.29
N LEU A 81 -0.36 -12.09 -3.95
CA LEU A 81 -0.10 -13.26 -4.80
C LEU A 81 -1.34 -14.13 -4.97
N LEU A 82 -2.08 -14.38 -3.88
CA LEU A 82 -3.33 -15.13 -3.94
C LEU A 82 -4.38 -14.40 -4.80
N LYS A 83 -4.48 -13.07 -4.71
CA LYS A 83 -5.33 -12.26 -5.58
C LYS A 83 -4.96 -12.42 -7.06
N VAL A 84 -3.68 -12.46 -7.38
CA VAL A 84 -3.20 -12.73 -8.75
C VAL A 84 -3.62 -14.12 -9.23
N ILE A 85 -3.49 -15.15 -8.38
CA ILE A 85 -3.80 -16.55 -8.73
C ILE A 85 -5.29 -16.75 -8.97
N ASN A 86 -6.13 -16.13 -8.13
CA ASN A 86 -7.59 -16.32 -8.12
C ASN A 86 -8.33 -15.20 -8.88
N ALA A 87 -7.62 -14.38 -9.68
CA ALA A 87 -8.26 -13.31 -10.43
C ALA A 87 -9.35 -13.84 -11.38
N GLY A 88 -10.51 -13.19 -11.39
CA GLY A 88 -11.66 -13.58 -12.21
C GLY A 88 -11.55 -13.21 -13.69
N SER A 89 -10.53 -12.45 -14.07
CA SER A 89 -10.29 -12.03 -15.45
C SER A 89 -8.78 -11.80 -15.70
N LEU A 90 -8.41 -11.81 -16.99
CA LEU A 90 -7.03 -11.48 -17.38
C LEU A 90 -6.66 -10.03 -17.04
N GLU A 91 -7.62 -9.10 -17.11
CA GLU A 91 -7.44 -7.72 -16.74
C GLU A 91 -7.20 -7.56 -15.24
N GLY A 92 -8.03 -8.18 -14.40
CA GLY A 92 -7.84 -8.21 -12.95
C GLY A 92 -6.53 -8.88 -12.53
N MET A 93 -6.12 -9.96 -13.23
CA MET A 93 -4.82 -10.58 -13.02
C MET A 93 -3.67 -9.61 -13.32
N ARG A 94 -3.76 -8.84 -14.42
CA ARG A 94 -2.71 -7.87 -14.81
C ARG A 94 -2.60 -6.74 -13.80
N ALA A 95 -3.72 -6.17 -13.38
CA ALA A 95 -3.76 -5.12 -12.37
C ALA A 95 -3.16 -5.61 -11.03
N SER A 96 -3.55 -6.81 -10.57
CA SER A 96 -3.00 -7.40 -9.35
C SER A 96 -1.49 -7.68 -9.44
N LYS A 97 -0.98 -8.09 -10.61
CA LYS A 97 0.46 -8.27 -10.84
C LYS A 97 1.23 -6.96 -10.76
N GLU A 98 0.64 -5.86 -11.22
CA GLU A 98 1.28 -4.54 -11.17
C GLU A 98 1.46 -4.09 -9.72
N ILE A 99 0.43 -4.23 -8.89
CA ILE A 99 0.51 -3.95 -7.46
C ILE A 99 1.60 -4.82 -6.80
N LEU A 100 1.59 -6.13 -7.05
CA LEU A 100 2.59 -7.05 -6.50
C LEU A 100 4.02 -6.67 -6.95
N ALA A 101 4.21 -6.27 -8.20
CA ALA A 101 5.50 -5.83 -8.70
C ALA A 101 5.99 -4.57 -7.98
N ASN A 102 5.09 -3.61 -7.71
CA ASN A 102 5.40 -2.41 -6.94
C ASN A 102 5.82 -2.76 -5.50
N GLU A 103 5.11 -3.66 -4.83
CA GLU A 103 5.46 -4.15 -3.49
C GLU A 103 6.86 -4.77 -3.44
N LEU A 104 7.23 -5.50 -4.50
CA LEU A 104 8.55 -6.14 -4.65
C LEU A 104 9.64 -5.18 -5.13
N GLY A 105 9.32 -3.93 -5.44
CA GLY A 105 10.27 -2.95 -5.96
C GLY A 105 10.71 -3.23 -7.40
N VAL A 106 9.93 -3.94 -8.20
CA VAL A 106 10.29 -4.27 -9.59
C VAL A 106 9.89 -3.14 -10.53
N ILE A 107 10.83 -2.68 -11.35
CA ILE A 107 10.62 -1.69 -12.41
C ILE A 107 11.04 -2.29 -13.75
N PHE A 108 10.18 -2.16 -14.74
CA PHE A 108 10.47 -2.58 -16.10
C PHE A 108 10.67 -1.37 -17.03
N ASN A 109 11.81 -1.32 -17.73
CA ASN A 109 12.06 -0.30 -18.74
C ASN A 109 12.19 -0.93 -20.13
N LYS A 110 11.42 -0.41 -21.08
CA LYS A 110 11.54 -0.79 -22.48
C LYS A 110 12.87 -0.28 -23.09
N PRO A 111 13.50 -0.99 -24.04
CA PRO A 111 14.68 -0.52 -24.74
C PRO A 111 14.39 0.82 -25.41
N GLY A 112 15.34 1.76 -25.34
CA GLY A 112 15.21 3.08 -25.95
C GLY A 112 14.29 4.05 -25.18
N ALA A 113 13.60 3.64 -24.13
CA ALA A 113 13.15 4.58 -23.14
C ALA A 113 14.41 5.29 -22.62
N LYS A 114 14.56 6.58 -22.95
CA LYS A 114 15.49 7.43 -22.19
C LYS A 114 15.18 7.10 -20.74
N ALA A 115 16.22 6.82 -19.94
CA ALA A 115 16.03 6.66 -18.51
C ALA A 115 15.12 7.81 -18.12
N ALA A 116 13.83 7.50 -17.92
CA ALA A 116 12.85 8.50 -17.61
C ALA A 116 13.47 9.25 -16.47
N ALA A 117 13.53 10.56 -16.59
CA ALA A 117 14.06 11.38 -15.52
C ALA A 117 13.40 10.79 -14.28
N VAL A 118 14.23 10.25 -13.38
CA VAL A 118 13.76 9.61 -12.16
C VAL A 118 12.75 10.58 -11.60
N GLU A 119 11.46 10.26 -11.66
CA GLU A 119 10.44 11.14 -11.14
C GLU A 119 10.85 11.46 -9.71
N ASP A 120 10.59 12.65 -9.21
CA ASP A 120 11.00 13.03 -7.83
C ASP A 120 10.55 12.03 -6.77
N THR A 121 9.49 11.26 -7.08
CA THR A 121 9.01 10.10 -6.30
C THR A 121 10.02 8.97 -6.19
N ASP A 122 10.83 8.72 -7.21
CA ASP A 122 11.88 7.69 -7.20
C ASP A 122 13.14 8.15 -6.45
N ARG A 123 13.28 9.44 -6.15
CA ARG A 123 14.41 9.98 -5.40
C ARG A 123 14.26 9.85 -3.89
N GLU A 124 13.07 9.55 -3.40
CA GLU A 124 12.82 9.33 -1.97
C GLU A 124 13.24 7.94 -1.49
N GLY A 125 13.44 6.99 -2.41
CA GLY A 125 14.08 5.71 -2.10
C GLY A 125 15.59 5.88 -1.90
N ASP A 126 16.20 4.96 -1.17
CA ASP A 126 17.65 4.93 -1.02
C ASP A 126 18.29 4.57 -2.38
N PRO A 127 19.02 5.50 -3.05
CA PRO A 127 19.58 5.25 -4.38
C PRO A 127 20.65 4.16 -4.38
N GLU A 128 21.18 3.78 -3.21
CA GLU A 128 22.16 2.70 -3.07
C GLU A 128 21.50 1.30 -3.17
N ILE A 129 20.16 1.22 -3.06
CA ILE A 129 19.41 -0.05 -3.12
C ILE A 129 18.88 -0.33 -4.54
N VAL A 130 19.19 0.49 -5.52
CA VAL A 130 18.76 0.27 -6.91
C VAL A 130 19.81 -0.56 -7.64
N SER A 131 19.43 -1.76 -8.10
CA SER A 131 20.28 -2.60 -8.97
C SER A 131 19.62 -2.80 -10.33
N ILE A 132 20.45 -3.10 -11.35
CA ILE A 132 20.01 -3.49 -12.68
C ILE A 132 20.36 -4.96 -12.84
N GLU A 133 19.34 -5.82 -12.80
CA GLU A 133 19.49 -7.24 -12.95
C GLU A 133 18.39 -7.80 -13.86
N GLY A 134 18.72 -8.82 -14.59
CA GLY A 134 17.80 -9.52 -15.46
C GLY A 134 17.41 -8.73 -16.71
N THR A 135 17.39 -9.43 -17.81
CA THR A 135 16.91 -8.95 -19.11
C THR A 135 15.86 -9.89 -19.65
N VAL A 136 14.83 -9.32 -20.29
CA VAL A 136 13.86 -10.03 -21.11
C VAL A 136 13.84 -9.40 -22.49
N ASP A 137 13.27 -10.10 -23.46
CA ASP A 137 13.12 -9.57 -24.81
C ASP A 137 12.43 -8.19 -24.77
N GLY A 138 13.16 -7.19 -25.20
CA GLY A 138 12.66 -5.84 -25.32
C GLY A 138 12.80 -4.97 -24.08
N GLY A 139 13.44 -5.38 -23.00
CA GLY A 139 13.60 -4.52 -21.83
C GLY A 139 14.53 -5.04 -20.75
N THR A 140 14.73 -4.19 -19.75
CA THR A 140 15.54 -4.49 -18.57
C THR A 140 14.69 -4.33 -17.32
N PHE A 141 14.65 -5.34 -16.47
CA PHE A 141 14.13 -5.20 -15.11
C PHE A 141 15.16 -4.50 -14.25
N ARG A 142 14.69 -3.56 -13.45
CA ARG A 142 15.46 -2.93 -12.37
C ARG A 142 14.74 -3.20 -11.07
N PHE A 143 15.51 -3.35 -10.02
CA PHE A 143 14.97 -3.48 -8.66
C PHE A 143 15.33 -2.21 -7.91
N ARG A 144 14.35 -1.60 -7.29
CA ARG A 144 14.51 -0.59 -6.23
C ARG A 144 14.18 -1.23 -4.90
N ALA A 145 14.41 -0.54 -3.81
CA ALA A 145 14.04 -1.05 -2.50
C ALA A 145 12.57 -1.51 -2.48
N ALA A 146 12.34 -2.75 -2.10
CA ALA A 146 11.01 -3.24 -1.77
C ALA A 146 10.46 -2.51 -0.54
N HIS A 147 9.15 -2.50 -0.35
CA HIS A 147 8.53 -1.82 0.80
C HIS A 147 9.10 -2.31 2.13
N PHE A 148 9.37 -3.60 2.26
CA PHE A 148 10.02 -4.16 3.45
C PHE A 148 11.42 -3.58 3.71
N GLU A 149 12.21 -3.32 2.67
CA GLU A 149 13.56 -2.75 2.82
C GLU A 149 13.52 -1.32 3.35
N TRP A 150 12.53 -0.53 2.96
CA TRP A 150 12.32 0.81 3.52
C TRP A 150 11.97 0.76 5.01
N LEU A 151 11.13 -0.21 5.41
CA LEU A 151 10.83 -0.44 6.82
C LEU A 151 12.06 -0.91 7.60
N LEU A 152 12.93 -1.71 6.97
CA LEU A 152 14.18 -2.14 7.58
C LEU A 152 15.09 -0.95 7.90
N ARG A 153 15.17 0.06 7.03
CA ARG A 153 15.93 1.29 7.29
C ARG A 153 15.42 2.06 8.51
N ILE A 154 14.11 2.05 8.73
CA ILE A 154 13.54 2.61 9.97
C ILE A 154 13.93 1.76 11.17
N GLY A 155 13.83 0.43 11.03
CA GLY A 155 14.19 -0.53 12.07
C GLY A 155 15.64 -0.40 12.53
N GLU A 156 16.59 -0.21 11.61
CA GLU A 156 18.01 0.00 11.91
C GLU A 156 18.24 1.21 12.85
N LYS A 157 17.45 2.29 12.70
CA LYS A 157 17.49 3.45 13.61
C LYS A 157 16.89 3.15 15.00
N LEU A 158 16.21 2.03 15.12
CA LEU A 158 15.58 1.55 16.36
C LEU A 158 16.33 0.34 16.94
N ASP A 159 17.58 0.08 16.51
CA ASP A 159 18.40 -1.08 16.90
C ASP A 159 17.74 -2.44 16.55
N LEU A 160 17.04 -2.49 15.42
CA LEU A 160 16.51 -3.72 14.83
C LEU A 160 17.39 -4.16 13.66
N SER A 161 17.50 -5.45 13.49
CA SER A 161 18.16 -6.09 12.36
C SER A 161 17.14 -6.76 11.43
N PHE A 162 17.59 -7.20 10.27
CA PHE A 162 16.78 -8.01 9.36
C PHE A 162 16.15 -9.24 10.04
N ASN A 163 16.83 -9.81 11.07
CA ASN A 163 16.32 -10.99 11.77
C ASN A 163 15.19 -10.68 12.76
N ASP A 164 14.99 -9.41 13.12
CA ASP A 164 13.99 -8.97 14.08
C ASP A 164 12.68 -8.52 13.42
N MET A 165 12.61 -8.50 12.08
CA MET A 165 11.52 -7.89 11.33
C MET A 165 10.94 -8.84 10.27
N GLY A 166 9.73 -8.54 9.80
CA GLY A 166 9.08 -9.11 8.62
C GLY A 166 8.64 -10.56 8.72
N LYS A 167 9.14 -11.33 9.65
CA LYS A 167 8.85 -12.77 9.76
C LYS A 167 7.62 -13.02 10.62
N ARG A 168 6.85 -14.03 10.26
CA ARG A 168 5.64 -14.43 10.96
C ARG A 168 5.87 -14.66 12.47
N CYS A 169 7.03 -15.16 12.87
CA CYS A 169 7.38 -15.41 14.28
C CYS A 169 7.47 -14.14 15.14
N HIS A 170 7.55 -12.95 14.52
CA HIS A 170 7.57 -11.67 15.24
C HIS A 170 6.19 -11.04 15.37
N GLY A 171 5.17 -11.60 14.69
CA GLY A 171 3.81 -11.08 14.74
C GLY A 171 3.13 -11.40 16.06
N THR A 172 2.44 -10.40 16.63
CA THR A 172 1.49 -10.65 17.72
C THR A 172 0.29 -11.45 17.21
N PRO A 173 -0.48 -12.11 18.07
CA PRO A 173 -1.70 -12.82 17.67
C PRO A 173 -2.67 -11.93 16.85
N SER A 174 -2.81 -10.65 17.23
CA SER A 174 -3.67 -9.71 16.49
C SER A 174 -3.14 -9.38 15.10
N THR A 175 -1.83 -9.14 14.96
CA THR A 175 -1.18 -8.90 13.67
C THR A 175 -1.32 -10.12 12.75
N LEU A 176 -1.07 -11.32 13.28
CA LEU A 176 -1.17 -12.54 12.51
C LEU A 176 -2.60 -12.84 12.11
N PHE A 177 -3.57 -12.64 13.00
CA PHE A 177 -4.99 -12.75 12.67
C PHE A 177 -5.36 -11.82 11.50
N PHE A 178 -4.93 -10.54 11.56
CA PHE A 178 -5.19 -9.60 10.48
C PHE A 178 -4.56 -10.05 9.15
N CYS A 179 -3.29 -10.48 9.17
CA CYS A 179 -2.61 -10.97 7.97
C CYS A 179 -3.30 -12.23 7.39
N ASP A 180 -3.72 -13.15 8.25
CA ASP A 180 -4.40 -14.38 7.82
C ASP A 180 -5.79 -14.09 7.25
N GLN A 181 -6.53 -13.14 7.83
CA GLN A 181 -7.81 -12.69 7.29
C GLN A 181 -7.63 -12.00 5.94
N LEU A 182 -6.64 -11.12 5.80
CA LEU A 182 -6.32 -10.50 4.51
C LEU A 182 -5.99 -11.55 3.45
N ALA A 183 -5.10 -12.49 3.75
CA ALA A 183 -4.75 -13.55 2.80
C ALA A 183 -5.97 -14.39 2.41
N SER A 184 -6.85 -14.69 3.35
CA SER A 184 -8.10 -15.44 3.08
C SER A 184 -9.07 -14.67 2.17
N ILE A 185 -9.26 -13.37 2.43
CA ILE A 185 -10.24 -12.54 1.69
C ILE A 185 -9.70 -12.19 0.30
N TYR A 186 -8.42 -11.79 0.20
CA TYR A 186 -7.76 -11.51 -1.08
C TYR A 186 -7.62 -12.77 -1.95
N GLY A 187 -7.46 -13.93 -1.31
CA GLY A 187 -7.39 -15.23 -1.96
C GLY A 187 -8.74 -15.89 -2.22
N SER A 188 -9.85 -15.17 -2.07
CA SER A 188 -11.18 -15.70 -2.37
C SER A 188 -11.29 -16.12 -3.84
N GLU A 189 -11.93 -17.27 -4.08
CA GLU A 189 -12.29 -17.70 -5.44
C GLU A 189 -13.46 -16.88 -6.01
N ASP A 190 -14.17 -16.13 -5.17
CA ASP A 190 -15.16 -15.14 -5.60
C ASP A 190 -14.44 -13.80 -5.89
N PRO A 191 -14.32 -13.36 -7.16
CA PRO A 191 -13.61 -12.15 -7.52
C PRO A 191 -14.23 -10.90 -6.88
N ALA A 192 -15.53 -10.87 -6.63
CA ALA A 192 -16.19 -9.72 -6.02
C ALA A 192 -15.73 -9.53 -4.56
N ILE A 193 -15.45 -10.60 -3.84
CA ILE A 193 -14.90 -10.55 -2.48
C ILE A 193 -13.46 -10.05 -2.52
N ALA A 194 -12.62 -10.62 -3.39
CA ALA A 194 -11.20 -10.24 -3.48
C ALA A 194 -11.02 -8.77 -3.93
N GLU A 195 -11.76 -8.34 -4.95
CA GLU A 195 -11.73 -6.95 -5.44
C GLU A 195 -12.32 -5.98 -4.40
N GLY A 196 -13.43 -6.35 -3.76
CA GLY A 196 -14.02 -5.54 -2.69
C GLY A 196 -13.09 -5.37 -1.50
N ALA A 197 -12.31 -6.38 -1.13
CA ALA A 197 -11.32 -6.29 -0.06
C ALA A 197 -10.18 -5.34 -0.43
N SER A 198 -9.64 -5.45 -1.66
CA SER A 198 -8.61 -4.56 -2.17
C SER A 198 -9.11 -3.11 -2.18
N PHE A 199 -10.29 -2.88 -2.75
CA PHE A 199 -10.93 -1.56 -2.76
C PHE A 199 -11.10 -0.97 -1.35
N ALA A 200 -11.52 -1.79 -0.37
CA ALA A 200 -11.72 -1.33 0.99
C ALA A 200 -10.39 -0.95 1.68
N VAL A 201 -9.33 -1.73 1.48
CA VAL A 201 -8.00 -1.47 2.07
C VAL A 201 -7.39 -0.19 1.48
N GLU A 202 -7.38 -0.05 0.16
CA GLU A 202 -6.82 1.13 -0.52
C GLU A 202 -7.56 2.41 -0.09
N ASN A 203 -8.89 2.39 -0.10
CA ASN A 203 -9.67 3.57 0.28
C ASN A 203 -9.58 3.91 1.78
N TRP A 204 -9.47 2.90 2.66
CA TRP A 204 -9.18 3.14 4.07
C TRP A 204 -7.80 3.79 4.25
N ALA A 205 -6.79 3.26 3.58
CA ALA A 205 -5.42 3.76 3.65
C ALA A 205 -5.33 5.22 3.15
N ALA A 206 -5.98 5.52 2.02
CA ALA A 206 -6.05 6.86 1.44
C ALA A 206 -6.86 7.87 2.29
N ALA A 207 -7.71 7.40 3.20
CA ALA A 207 -8.60 8.26 3.99
C ALA A 207 -7.95 8.94 5.21
N GLY A 208 -6.61 9.08 5.23
CA GLY A 208 -5.86 9.80 6.26
C GLY A 208 -5.02 8.90 7.18
N PHE A 209 -5.09 7.58 7.03
CA PHE A 209 -4.29 6.66 7.83
C PHE A 209 -2.77 6.96 7.76
N TRP A 210 -2.27 7.15 6.55
CA TRP A 210 -0.86 7.47 6.34
C TRP A 210 -0.47 8.84 6.90
N ASP A 211 -1.32 9.85 6.74
CA ASP A 211 -1.07 11.20 7.24
C ASP A 211 -0.96 11.21 8.77
N GLU A 212 -1.82 10.48 9.46
CA GLU A 212 -1.78 10.34 10.92
C GLU A 212 -0.50 9.62 11.39
N LEU A 213 -0.05 8.59 10.67
CA LEU A 213 1.23 7.93 10.97
C LEU A 213 2.42 8.87 10.74
N VAL A 214 2.45 9.57 9.61
CA VAL A 214 3.51 10.56 9.29
C VAL A 214 3.57 11.64 10.36
N ALA A 215 2.42 12.18 10.78
CA ALA A 215 2.37 13.18 11.85
C ALA A 215 2.98 12.66 13.16
N GLY A 216 2.61 11.46 13.59
CA GLY A 216 3.13 10.85 14.81
C GLY A 216 4.64 10.59 14.75
N PHE A 217 5.14 10.04 13.66
CA PHE A 217 6.57 9.83 13.45
C PHE A 217 7.37 11.14 13.36
N THR A 218 6.80 12.18 12.75
CA THR A 218 7.44 13.50 12.68
C THR A 218 7.64 14.06 14.08
N ILE A 219 6.60 14.07 14.91
CA ILE A 219 6.70 14.53 16.31
C ILE A 219 7.68 13.65 17.10
N TYR A 220 7.66 12.33 16.89
CA TYR A 220 8.63 11.44 17.52
C TYR A 220 10.07 11.80 17.13
N ASN A 221 10.36 12.03 15.85
CA ASN A 221 11.68 12.44 15.37
C ASN A 221 12.14 13.76 16.00
N GLU A 222 11.28 14.76 16.05
CA GLU A 222 11.55 16.06 16.66
C GLU A 222 11.90 15.94 18.15
N ARG A 223 11.09 15.17 18.88
CA ARG A 223 11.24 15.00 20.31
C ARG A 223 12.46 14.14 20.70
N SER A 224 12.70 13.05 19.97
CA SER A 224 13.74 12.08 20.30
C SER A 224 15.08 12.35 19.63
N GLY A 225 15.11 13.11 18.53
CA GLY A 225 16.28 13.29 17.67
C GLY A 225 16.67 12.02 16.89
N ALA A 226 15.80 11.01 16.81
CA ALA A 226 16.10 9.69 16.22
C ALA A 226 16.34 9.73 14.71
N LYS A 227 15.78 10.74 14.00
CA LYS A 227 15.90 10.90 12.54
C LYS A 227 15.50 9.63 11.77
N LEU A 228 14.36 9.05 12.13
CA LEU A 228 13.79 7.92 11.38
C LEU A 228 13.53 8.35 9.94
N PRO A 229 13.97 7.59 8.93
CA PRO A 229 13.64 7.87 7.53
C PRO A 229 12.16 7.54 7.29
N LEU A 230 11.36 8.54 6.91
CA LEU A 230 9.91 8.39 6.78
C LEU A 230 9.46 8.17 5.33
N ALA A 231 10.39 7.94 4.40
CA ALA A 231 10.11 7.80 2.96
C ALA A 231 9.00 6.77 2.68
N PHE A 232 8.98 5.64 3.37
CA PHE A 232 7.92 4.63 3.24
C PHE A 232 6.53 5.23 3.50
N PHE A 233 6.36 5.90 4.62
CA PHE A 233 5.04 6.45 5.02
C PHE A 233 4.65 7.67 4.20
N THR A 234 5.60 8.57 3.91
CA THR A 234 5.32 9.78 3.12
C THR A 234 5.03 9.46 1.66
N TRP A 235 5.64 8.42 1.11
CA TRP A 235 5.37 7.95 -0.24
C TRP A 235 3.94 7.40 -0.34
N HIS A 236 3.52 6.54 0.58
CA HIS A 236 2.16 6.00 0.62
C HIS A 236 1.11 7.11 0.82
N ALA A 237 1.34 8.05 1.75
CA ALA A 237 0.43 9.19 1.95
C ALA A 237 0.16 9.99 0.67
N ARG A 238 1.12 10.00 -0.26
CA ARG A 238 1.03 10.74 -1.51
C ARG A 238 0.42 9.93 -2.65
N ILE A 239 0.73 8.64 -2.74
CA ILE A 239 0.36 7.77 -3.87
C ILE A 239 -1.01 7.14 -3.71
N GLU A 240 -1.43 6.76 -2.52
CA GLU A 240 -2.69 6.09 -2.27
C GLU A 240 -3.93 6.85 -2.82
N ALA A 241 -3.84 8.17 -2.91
CA ALA A 241 -4.91 8.96 -3.52
C ALA A 241 -5.02 8.80 -5.05
N GLN A 242 -4.07 8.08 -5.67
CA GLN A 242 -4.02 7.82 -7.12
C GLN A 242 -4.37 6.37 -7.48
N HIS A 243 -4.44 5.49 -6.49
CA HIS A 243 -4.87 4.10 -6.64
C HIS A 243 -6.38 3.98 -6.45
#